data_e5069f56dc78037e910fc77b875f696f
#
_entry.id   e5069f56dc78037e910fc77b875f696f
#
_cell.length_a   1.000
_cell.length_b   1.000
_cell.length_c   1.000
_cell.angle_alpha   90.00
_cell.angle_beta   90.00
_cell.angle_gamma   90.00
#
_symmetry.space_group_name_H-M   'P 1'
#
loop_
_entity.id
_entity.type
_entity.pdbx_description
1 polymer ?
#
loop_
_entity_poly.entity_id
_entity_poly.type
_entity_poly.pdbx_seq_one_letter_code
_entity_poly.pdbx_strand_id
1 'polypeptide(L)'
;MSYEIITVATHKEGKFDELINNKYEKITVLGMGEKWRGLKMKFELIYDYIKNMDDNKIIIFLDGFDSLILDDPKKSIEIFKRKDYKLVFSRNIPNHFGGFEKMVYPSCNNQGIVNTGMYMGYVKYLKKVLELSLTKKCKSDQVVFNRLCKEFHFISVDKEEEIFKNIDNRKHYDLKNETSIFVSFPGSFNLQRTYRALFEYAQFYLVPGLIIALLILFLLIKFKYYITSCIFMLIAIIWLFNIDYSCIT
;
A
#
# COMPACT_ATOMS: atom_id res chain seq x y z
N MET A 1 16.15 -23.31 5.81
CA MET A 1 15.80 -21.95 6.25
C MET A 1 14.28 -21.89 6.27
N SER A 2 13.71 -21.51 7.41
CA SER A 2 12.25 -21.49 7.59
C SER A 2 11.66 -20.19 7.06
N TYR A 3 10.48 -20.29 6.45
CA TYR A 3 9.67 -19.15 6.07
C TYR A 3 8.25 -19.31 6.60
N GLU A 4 7.50 -18.25 6.61
CA GLU A 4 6.09 -18.26 6.99
C GLU A 4 5.32 -17.22 6.19
N ILE A 5 4.11 -17.59 5.76
CA ILE A 5 3.18 -16.68 5.08
C ILE A 5 2.18 -16.17 6.10
N ILE A 6 2.05 -14.87 6.18
CA ILE A 6 1.13 -14.21 7.08
C ILE A 6 0.21 -13.25 6.32
N THR A 7 -0.96 -13.02 6.87
CA THR A 7 -1.89 -11.99 6.40
C THR A 7 -2.54 -11.28 7.58
N VAL A 8 -3.05 -10.08 7.34
CA VAL A 8 -3.89 -9.35 8.31
C VAL A 8 -5.29 -9.22 7.75
N ALA A 9 -6.26 -9.73 8.49
CA ALA A 9 -7.67 -9.59 8.17
C ALA A 9 -8.49 -9.57 9.46
N THR A 10 -9.42 -8.62 9.58
CA THR A 10 -10.33 -8.53 10.72
C THR A 10 -11.64 -9.30 10.51
N HIS A 11 -11.95 -9.61 9.28
CA HIS A 11 -13.13 -10.35 8.83
C HIS A 11 -12.87 -10.99 7.47
N LYS A 12 -13.84 -11.72 6.95
CA LYS A 12 -13.76 -12.29 5.60
C LYS A 12 -14.34 -11.32 4.59
N GLU A 13 -13.56 -10.96 3.58
CA GLU A 13 -13.97 -10.08 2.49
C GLU A 13 -13.12 -10.36 1.23
N GLY A 14 -13.63 -9.99 0.07
CA GLY A 14 -12.90 -10.06 -1.19
C GLY A 14 -12.40 -11.46 -1.51
N LYS A 15 -11.08 -11.60 -1.69
CA LYS A 15 -10.42 -12.86 -2.01
C LYS A 15 -9.90 -13.64 -0.79
N PHE A 16 -10.33 -13.27 0.42
CA PHE A 16 -9.85 -13.89 1.65
C PHE A 16 -9.99 -15.41 1.65
N ASP A 17 -11.18 -15.94 1.32
CA ASP A 17 -11.40 -17.37 1.35
C ASP A 17 -10.59 -18.12 0.27
N GLU A 18 -10.36 -17.50 -0.91
CA GLU A 18 -9.48 -18.04 -1.95
C GLU A 18 -8.01 -18.08 -1.48
N LEU A 19 -7.56 -17.02 -0.83
CA LEU A 19 -6.21 -16.91 -0.28
C LEU A 19 -5.96 -17.97 0.80
N ILE A 20 -6.86 -18.10 1.77
CA ILE A 20 -6.68 -19.02 2.91
C ILE A 20 -6.82 -20.47 2.51
N ASN A 21 -7.72 -20.79 1.58
CA ASN A 21 -7.92 -22.15 1.09
C ASN A 21 -6.99 -22.52 -0.08
N ASN A 22 -5.87 -21.78 -0.26
CA ASN A 22 -4.89 -22.14 -1.29
C ASN A 22 -4.34 -23.56 -1.07
N LYS A 23 -3.89 -24.19 -2.16
CA LYS A 23 -3.41 -25.59 -2.16
C LYS A 23 -1.94 -25.77 -1.79
N TYR A 24 -1.21 -24.66 -1.56
CA TYR A 24 0.25 -24.73 -1.43
C TYR A 24 0.73 -24.69 0.03
N GLU A 25 0.32 -23.68 0.79
CA GLU A 25 0.85 -23.44 2.13
C GLU A 25 -0.21 -22.89 3.09
N LYS A 26 -0.05 -23.21 4.36
CA LYS A 26 -0.87 -22.63 5.43
C LYS A 26 -0.50 -21.17 5.64
N ILE A 27 -1.50 -20.32 5.77
CA ILE A 27 -1.33 -18.90 6.04
C ILE A 27 -1.75 -18.59 7.47
N THR A 28 -0.91 -17.86 8.20
CA THR A 28 -1.24 -17.35 9.54
C THR A 28 -2.03 -16.04 9.39
N VAL A 29 -3.25 -16.02 9.92
CA VAL A 29 -4.13 -14.84 9.89
C VAL A 29 -4.00 -14.08 11.19
N LEU A 30 -3.67 -12.80 11.11
CA LEU A 30 -3.55 -11.90 12.25
C LEU A 30 -4.76 -10.97 12.31
N GLY A 31 -5.28 -10.69 13.51
CA GLY A 31 -6.34 -9.69 13.76
C GLY A 31 -7.75 -10.15 13.45
N MET A 32 -7.99 -11.45 13.18
CA MET A 32 -9.34 -11.96 12.91
C MET A 32 -10.27 -11.71 14.11
N GLY A 33 -11.42 -11.06 13.83
CA GLY A 33 -12.40 -10.68 14.85
C GLY A 33 -12.09 -9.38 15.59
N GLU A 34 -10.93 -8.75 15.36
CA GLU A 34 -10.64 -7.46 15.95
C GLU A 34 -11.36 -6.31 15.22
N LYS A 35 -11.61 -5.21 15.93
CA LYS A 35 -12.13 -3.99 15.32
C LYS A 35 -11.01 -3.30 14.53
N TRP A 36 -11.24 -2.99 13.26
CA TRP A 36 -10.29 -2.25 12.44
C TRP A 36 -10.02 -0.85 12.99
N ARG A 37 -8.74 -0.52 13.20
CA ARG A 37 -8.25 0.77 13.74
C ARG A 37 -7.49 1.62 12.72
N GLY A 38 -7.52 1.24 11.45
CA GLY A 38 -6.80 1.91 10.36
C GLY A 38 -5.54 1.16 9.91
N LEU A 39 -4.91 1.66 8.84
CA LEU A 39 -3.79 0.97 8.16
C LEU A 39 -2.60 0.66 9.08
N LYS A 40 -2.36 1.48 10.09
CA LYS A 40 -1.28 1.28 11.07
C LYS A 40 -1.45 0.00 11.89
N MET A 41 -2.69 -0.42 12.16
CA MET A 41 -3.00 -1.68 12.84
C MET A 41 -2.34 -2.89 12.17
N LYS A 42 -2.26 -2.88 10.84
CA LYS A 42 -1.58 -3.94 10.07
C LYS A 42 -0.12 -4.10 10.53
N PHE A 43 0.59 -3.00 10.67
CA PHE A 43 2.00 -3.04 11.10
C PHE A 43 2.17 -3.36 12.57
N GLU A 44 1.26 -2.89 13.43
CA GLU A 44 1.23 -3.25 14.85
C GLU A 44 1.12 -4.77 15.02
N LEU A 45 0.13 -5.39 14.37
CA LEU A 45 -0.10 -6.83 14.45
C LEU A 45 1.08 -7.65 13.91
N ILE A 46 1.66 -7.23 12.78
CA ILE A 46 2.80 -7.92 12.19
C ILE A 46 4.03 -7.77 13.09
N TYR A 47 4.32 -6.57 13.59
CA TYR A 47 5.46 -6.33 14.48
C TYR A 47 5.34 -7.16 15.75
N ASP A 48 4.17 -7.14 16.41
CA ASP A 48 3.92 -7.92 17.62
C ASP A 48 4.09 -9.43 17.39
N TYR A 49 3.68 -9.90 16.22
CA TYR A 49 3.82 -11.30 15.85
C TYR A 49 5.27 -11.71 15.65
N ILE A 50 6.07 -10.87 14.97
CA ILE A 50 7.44 -11.26 14.58
C ILE A 50 8.52 -10.83 15.58
N LYS A 51 8.23 -9.95 16.55
CA LYS A 51 9.26 -9.33 17.44
C LYS A 51 10.16 -10.33 18.17
N ASN A 52 9.64 -11.51 18.49
CA ASN A 52 10.36 -12.57 19.19
C ASN A 52 10.81 -13.73 18.28
N MET A 53 10.63 -13.61 16.96
CA MET A 53 11.04 -14.65 16.01
C MET A 53 12.54 -14.58 15.71
N ASP A 54 13.07 -15.71 15.20
CA ASP A 54 14.44 -15.79 14.68
C ASP A 54 14.66 -14.76 13.58
N ASP A 55 15.71 -13.98 13.73
CA ASP A 55 16.09 -12.90 12.82
C ASP A 55 16.35 -13.36 11.38
N ASN A 56 16.71 -14.62 11.18
CA ASN A 56 16.98 -15.20 9.86
C ASN A 56 15.76 -15.89 9.23
N LYS A 57 14.64 -15.97 9.95
CA LYS A 57 13.38 -16.46 9.38
C LYS A 57 12.88 -15.48 8.32
N ILE A 58 12.29 -15.98 7.24
CA ILE A 58 11.68 -15.15 6.20
C ILE A 58 10.18 -15.06 6.45
N ILE A 59 9.65 -13.85 6.43
CA ILE A 59 8.21 -13.59 6.46
C ILE A 59 7.75 -13.14 5.07
N ILE A 60 6.67 -13.73 4.58
CA ILE A 60 5.95 -13.32 3.37
C ILE A 60 4.61 -12.76 3.84
N PHE A 61 4.37 -11.48 3.57
CA PHE A 61 3.10 -10.82 3.85
C PHE A 61 2.29 -10.67 2.57
N LEU A 62 1.02 -11.07 2.64
CA LEU A 62 0.03 -10.90 1.57
C LEU A 62 -1.20 -10.19 2.15
N ASP A 63 -1.71 -9.17 1.47
CA ASP A 63 -2.95 -8.48 1.88
C ASP A 63 -4.12 -9.46 1.84
N GLY A 64 -4.90 -9.51 2.92
CA GLY A 64 -5.89 -10.55 3.14
C GLY A 64 -7.11 -10.48 2.22
N PHE A 65 -7.39 -9.33 1.63
CA PHE A 65 -8.63 -9.12 0.88
C PHE A 65 -8.49 -9.14 -0.63
N ASP A 66 -7.28 -9.01 -1.14
CA ASP A 66 -7.06 -8.83 -2.56
C ASP A 66 -5.88 -9.64 -3.15
N SER A 67 -5.24 -10.49 -2.35
CA SER A 67 -4.09 -11.29 -2.80
C SER A 67 -4.44 -12.76 -3.06
N LEU A 68 -3.67 -13.39 -3.95
CA LEU A 68 -3.75 -14.83 -4.26
C LEU A 68 -2.35 -15.42 -4.40
N ILE A 69 -2.26 -16.75 -4.16
CA ILE A 69 -1.07 -17.56 -4.41
C ILE A 69 -1.31 -18.37 -5.68
N LEU A 70 -0.52 -18.14 -6.72
CA LEU A 70 -0.68 -18.80 -8.02
C LEU A 70 0.25 -19.98 -8.21
N ASP A 71 1.43 -19.97 -7.58
CA ASP A 71 2.44 -21.01 -7.71
C ASP A 71 3.08 -21.33 -6.34
N ASP A 72 3.95 -22.37 -6.30
CA ASP A 72 4.61 -22.81 -5.05
C ASP A 72 5.43 -21.68 -4.42
N PRO A 73 5.10 -21.25 -3.19
CA PRO A 73 5.83 -20.21 -2.47
C PRO A 73 7.33 -20.48 -2.30
N LYS A 74 7.78 -21.73 -2.36
CA LYS A 74 9.20 -22.09 -2.29
C LYS A 74 10.01 -21.45 -3.43
N LYS A 75 9.42 -21.32 -4.60
CA LYS A 75 10.05 -20.63 -5.73
C LYS A 75 10.36 -19.16 -5.43
N SER A 76 9.49 -18.49 -4.65
CA SER A 76 9.74 -17.11 -4.22
C SER A 76 10.97 -17.00 -3.32
N ILE A 77 11.21 -18.00 -2.46
CA ILE A 77 12.39 -18.05 -1.59
C ILE A 77 13.67 -18.23 -2.44
N GLU A 78 13.62 -19.03 -3.50
CA GLU A 78 14.75 -19.21 -4.42
C GLU A 78 15.09 -17.91 -5.16
N ILE A 79 14.08 -17.23 -5.69
CA ILE A 79 14.24 -15.91 -6.36
C ILE A 79 14.79 -14.88 -5.38
N PHE A 80 14.21 -14.81 -4.18
CA PHE A 80 14.62 -13.88 -3.12
C PHE A 80 16.12 -14.03 -2.78
N LYS A 81 16.58 -15.27 -2.65
CA LYS A 81 17.99 -15.58 -2.38
C LYS A 81 18.89 -15.27 -3.59
N ARG A 82 18.48 -15.68 -4.79
CA ARG A 82 19.23 -15.46 -6.03
C ARG A 82 19.48 -13.96 -6.26
N LYS A 83 18.49 -13.12 -5.96
CA LYS A 83 18.59 -11.65 -6.09
C LYS A 83 19.20 -10.98 -4.86
N ASP A 84 19.63 -11.73 -3.86
CA ASP A 84 20.19 -11.25 -2.58
C ASP A 84 19.31 -10.21 -1.86
N TYR A 85 18.01 -10.34 -2.00
CA TYR A 85 17.07 -9.46 -1.33
C TYR A 85 17.17 -9.60 0.20
N LYS A 86 16.97 -8.52 0.91
CA LYS A 86 16.87 -8.48 2.38
C LYS A 86 15.44 -8.22 2.83
N LEU A 87 14.78 -7.30 2.14
CA LEU A 87 13.37 -6.96 2.26
C LEU A 87 12.92 -6.46 0.88
N VAL A 88 11.97 -7.14 0.24
CA VAL A 88 11.45 -6.79 -1.08
C VAL A 88 9.95 -6.60 -1.04
N PHE A 89 9.49 -5.54 -1.68
CA PHE A 89 8.08 -5.18 -1.82
C PHE A 89 7.60 -5.37 -3.24
N SER A 90 6.30 -5.59 -3.38
CA SER A 90 5.66 -5.49 -4.68
C SER A 90 5.75 -4.08 -5.25
N ARG A 91 5.84 -4.00 -6.58
CA ARG A 91 5.83 -2.74 -7.31
C ARG A 91 4.41 -2.19 -7.38
N ASN A 92 4.26 -0.90 -7.09
CA ASN A 92 2.99 -0.24 -7.28
C ASN A 92 2.64 -0.13 -8.77
N ILE A 93 1.37 -0.39 -9.12
CA ILE A 93 0.87 -0.14 -10.48
C ILE A 93 0.64 1.35 -10.67
N PRO A 94 1.00 1.92 -11.83
CA PRO A 94 0.61 3.28 -12.17
C PRO A 94 -0.93 3.38 -12.15
N ASN A 95 -1.45 4.24 -11.31
CA ASN A 95 -2.89 4.48 -11.27
C ASN A 95 -3.31 5.50 -12.34
N HIS A 96 -4.60 5.86 -12.40
CA HIS A 96 -5.14 6.84 -13.34
C HIS A 96 -4.47 8.22 -13.28
N PHE A 97 -3.81 8.53 -12.17
CA PHE A 97 -3.13 9.78 -11.93
C PHE A 97 -1.61 9.66 -12.10
N GLY A 98 -1.13 8.73 -12.91
CA GLY A 98 0.25 8.25 -13.03
C GLY A 98 1.38 9.29 -12.93
N GLY A 99 1.18 10.52 -13.42
CA GLY A 99 2.14 11.60 -13.24
C GLY A 99 2.17 12.15 -11.80
N PHE A 100 1.03 12.20 -11.14
CA PHE A 100 0.89 12.73 -9.79
C PHE A 100 1.41 11.75 -8.73
N GLU A 101 1.28 10.45 -8.99
CA GLU A 101 1.73 9.41 -8.07
C GLU A 101 3.23 9.53 -7.75
N LYS A 102 4.06 9.81 -8.76
CA LYS A 102 5.50 10.01 -8.59
C LYS A 102 5.85 11.24 -7.73
N MET A 103 4.95 12.22 -7.67
CA MET A 103 5.15 13.40 -6.84
C MET A 103 4.79 13.13 -5.38
N VAL A 104 3.85 12.20 -5.13
CA VAL A 104 3.40 11.81 -3.78
C VAL A 104 4.33 10.77 -3.16
N TYR A 105 4.69 9.77 -3.95
CA TYR A 105 5.54 8.68 -3.49
C TYR A 105 6.93 8.80 -4.10
N PRO A 106 7.97 9.05 -3.31
CA PRO A 106 9.33 8.99 -3.81
C PRO A 106 9.64 7.57 -4.28
N SER A 107 10.43 7.46 -5.34
CA SER A 107 10.94 6.17 -5.79
C SER A 107 11.82 5.54 -4.72
N CYS A 108 11.58 4.28 -4.42
CA CYS A 108 12.37 3.49 -3.49
C CYS A 108 13.70 3.10 -4.17
N ASN A 109 14.82 3.67 -3.72
CA ASN A 109 16.16 3.34 -4.20
C ASN A 109 16.27 3.30 -5.74
N ASN A 110 15.57 4.19 -6.46
CA ASN A 110 15.46 4.24 -7.92
C ASN A 110 14.89 2.96 -8.57
N GLN A 111 14.20 2.14 -7.78
CA GLN A 111 13.64 0.87 -8.25
C GLN A 111 12.15 0.93 -8.57
N GLY A 112 11.46 1.98 -8.16
CA GLY A 112 10.02 2.16 -8.36
C GLY A 112 9.31 2.55 -7.06
N ILE A 113 8.00 2.61 -7.11
CA ILE A 113 7.17 2.92 -5.95
C ILE A 113 6.79 1.60 -5.27
N VAL A 114 6.98 1.53 -3.96
CA VAL A 114 6.58 0.39 -3.12
C VAL A 114 5.06 0.33 -3.01
N ASN A 115 4.50 -0.86 -3.15
CA ASN A 115 3.16 -1.20 -2.69
C ASN A 115 3.26 -2.08 -1.43
N THR A 116 2.57 -1.71 -0.36
CA THR A 116 2.65 -2.38 0.95
C THR A 116 1.66 -3.53 1.10
N GLY A 117 0.94 -3.89 0.05
CA GLY A 117 0.01 -5.02 0.05
C GLY A 117 0.69 -6.38 -0.01
N MET A 118 1.90 -6.46 -0.58
CA MET A 118 2.68 -7.70 -0.63
C MET A 118 4.17 -7.40 -0.45
N TYR A 119 4.82 -8.17 0.42
CA TYR A 119 6.26 -8.09 0.62
C TYR A 119 6.82 -9.35 1.27
N MET A 120 8.13 -9.54 1.17
CA MET A 120 8.85 -10.58 1.91
C MET A 120 10.23 -10.10 2.36
N GLY A 121 10.68 -10.61 3.50
CA GLY A 121 11.99 -10.25 4.04
C GLY A 121 12.38 -11.05 5.25
N TYR A 122 13.67 -10.96 5.60
CA TYR A 122 14.14 -11.51 6.86
C TYR A 122 13.55 -10.73 8.04
N VAL A 123 13.18 -11.43 9.09
CA VAL A 123 12.60 -10.86 10.32
C VAL A 123 13.43 -9.69 10.85
N LYS A 124 14.77 -9.80 10.88
CA LYS A 124 15.66 -8.72 11.36
C LYS A 124 15.52 -7.39 10.61
N TYR A 125 15.29 -7.44 9.29
CA TYR A 125 15.11 -6.23 8.49
C TYR A 125 13.68 -5.71 8.58
N LEU A 126 12.72 -6.61 8.61
CA LEU A 126 11.32 -6.27 8.73
C LEU A 126 11.03 -5.61 10.08
N LYS A 127 11.56 -6.15 11.19
CA LYS A 127 11.45 -5.52 12.52
C LYS A 127 11.91 -4.06 12.50
N LYS A 128 13.11 -3.78 11.95
CA LYS A 128 13.66 -2.41 11.89
C LYS A 128 12.75 -1.43 11.16
N VAL A 129 12.22 -1.86 10.02
CA VAL A 129 11.35 -1.00 9.19
C VAL A 129 10.00 -0.80 9.86
N LEU A 130 9.41 -1.84 10.43
CA LEU A 130 8.13 -1.76 11.14
C LEU A 130 8.25 -0.89 12.39
N GLU A 131 9.28 -1.10 13.21
CA GLU A 131 9.52 -0.31 14.42
C GLU A 131 9.58 1.19 14.09
N LEU A 132 10.38 1.57 13.09
CA LEU A 132 10.45 2.97 12.69
C LEU A 132 9.13 3.47 12.05
N SER A 133 8.43 2.63 11.27
CA SER A 133 7.13 3.00 10.69
C SER A 133 6.08 3.31 11.76
N LEU A 134 6.10 2.57 12.87
CA LEU A 134 5.17 2.75 13.98
C LEU A 134 5.39 4.08 14.73
N THR A 135 6.58 4.66 14.68
CA THR A 135 6.86 5.99 15.27
C THR A 135 6.32 7.14 14.42
N LYS A 136 6.10 6.91 13.11
CA LYS A 136 5.63 7.97 12.21
C LYS A 136 4.15 8.28 12.47
N LYS A 137 3.78 9.56 12.43
CA LYS A 137 2.40 10.01 12.64
C LYS A 137 1.50 9.79 11.42
N CYS A 138 2.08 9.74 10.22
CA CYS A 138 1.36 9.54 8.96
C CYS A 138 0.54 8.24 8.98
N LYS A 139 -0.74 8.33 8.59
CA LYS A 139 -1.65 7.19 8.57
C LYS A 139 -1.57 6.35 7.30
N SER A 140 -1.01 6.91 6.21
CA SER A 140 -0.81 6.18 4.97
C SER A 140 0.45 5.32 5.06
N ASP A 141 0.26 4.01 5.08
CA ASP A 141 1.33 3.01 5.10
C ASP A 141 2.24 3.15 3.88
N GLN A 142 1.69 3.29 2.70
CA GLN A 142 2.45 3.40 1.46
C GLN A 142 3.33 4.66 1.43
N VAL A 143 2.86 5.80 1.95
CA VAL A 143 3.68 7.02 2.08
C VAL A 143 4.84 6.79 3.01
N VAL A 144 4.58 6.20 4.18
CA VAL A 144 5.62 5.93 5.17
C VAL A 144 6.71 5.04 4.59
N PHE A 145 6.35 3.91 3.98
CA PHE A 145 7.34 2.95 3.46
C PHE A 145 8.14 3.51 2.29
N ASN A 146 7.52 4.24 1.37
CA ASN A 146 8.25 4.88 0.27
C ASN A 146 9.26 5.93 0.76
N ARG A 147 8.98 6.59 1.88
CA ARG A 147 9.95 7.50 2.53
C ARG A 147 11.06 6.76 3.23
N LEU A 148 10.74 5.67 3.95
CA LEU A 148 11.73 4.85 4.65
C LEU A 148 12.73 4.18 3.71
N CYS A 149 12.40 3.98 2.44
CA CYS A 149 13.36 3.51 1.44
C CYS A 149 14.63 4.38 1.33
N LYS A 150 14.52 5.68 1.63
CA LYS A 150 15.68 6.57 1.64
C LYS A 150 16.60 6.32 2.85
N GLU A 151 16.04 5.83 3.94
CA GLU A 151 16.76 5.54 5.18
C GLU A 151 17.35 4.12 5.16
N PHE A 152 16.73 3.19 4.42
CA PHE A 152 17.08 1.77 4.40
C PHE A 152 17.41 1.27 3.00
N HIS A 153 18.69 1.29 2.63
CA HIS A 153 19.17 0.81 1.33
C HIS A 153 18.93 -0.68 1.07
N PHE A 154 18.62 -1.47 2.10
CA PHE A 154 18.29 -2.88 1.97
C PHE A 154 16.84 -3.15 1.51
N ILE A 155 16.01 -2.12 1.40
CA ILE A 155 14.68 -2.23 0.85
C ILE A 155 14.77 -2.26 -0.68
N SER A 156 14.16 -3.27 -1.28
CA SER A 156 14.09 -3.47 -2.74
C SER A 156 12.64 -3.48 -3.21
N VAL A 157 12.45 -3.25 -4.51
CA VAL A 157 11.16 -3.41 -5.20
C VAL A 157 11.33 -4.52 -6.24
N ASP A 158 10.38 -5.45 -6.31
CA ASP A 158 10.36 -6.49 -7.33
C ASP A 158 9.96 -5.89 -8.70
N LYS A 159 10.95 -5.33 -9.40
CA LYS A 159 10.73 -4.62 -10.68
C LYS A 159 10.28 -5.53 -11.80
N GLU A 160 10.84 -6.71 -11.84
CA GLU A 160 10.59 -7.72 -12.87
C GLU A 160 9.30 -8.51 -12.60
N GLU A 161 8.67 -8.26 -11.45
CA GLU A 161 7.42 -8.92 -11.04
C GLU A 161 7.53 -10.46 -11.03
N GLU A 162 8.72 -11.00 -10.70
CA GLU A 162 8.92 -12.44 -10.63
C GLU A 162 8.28 -13.06 -9.37
N ILE A 163 8.25 -12.31 -8.26
CA ILE A 163 7.68 -12.77 -6.99
C ILE A 163 6.26 -12.24 -6.84
N PHE A 164 6.10 -10.91 -7.01
CA PHE A 164 4.86 -10.18 -6.74
C PHE A 164 4.38 -9.41 -7.94
N LYS A 165 3.10 -9.51 -8.24
CA LYS A 165 2.47 -8.67 -9.26
C LYS A 165 1.18 -8.05 -8.77
N ASN A 166 1.10 -6.74 -8.90
CA ASN A 166 -0.15 -6.01 -8.70
C ASN A 166 -0.90 -5.90 -10.02
N ILE A 167 -2.14 -6.37 -10.05
CA ILE A 167 -2.99 -6.43 -11.24
C ILE A 167 -4.04 -5.32 -11.16
N ASP A 168 -4.18 -4.59 -12.25
CA ASP A 168 -5.20 -3.56 -12.37
C ASP A 168 -6.60 -4.19 -12.55
N ASN A 169 -7.43 -4.11 -11.52
CA ASN A 169 -8.79 -4.65 -11.51
C ASN A 169 -9.71 -4.11 -12.62
N ARG A 170 -9.32 -3.03 -13.30
CA ARG A 170 -10.09 -2.44 -14.40
C ARG A 170 -9.95 -3.18 -15.72
N LYS A 171 -8.92 -4.02 -15.81
CA LYS A 171 -8.63 -4.77 -17.02
C LYS A 171 -8.98 -6.23 -16.81
N HIS A 172 -9.57 -6.85 -17.83
CA HIS A 172 -9.66 -8.30 -17.83
C HIS A 172 -8.25 -8.87 -17.84
N TYR A 173 -7.92 -9.68 -16.82
CA TYR A 173 -6.61 -10.29 -16.68
C TYR A 173 -6.73 -11.82 -16.66
N ASP A 174 -6.01 -12.49 -17.55
CA ASP A 174 -5.95 -13.95 -17.58
C ASP A 174 -4.85 -14.46 -16.64
N LEU A 175 -5.26 -14.97 -15.49
CA LEU A 175 -4.33 -15.55 -14.49
C LEU A 175 -3.66 -16.84 -14.96
N LYS A 176 -4.16 -17.50 -16.00
CA LYS A 176 -3.59 -18.77 -16.49
C LYS A 176 -2.18 -18.59 -17.07
N ASN A 177 -1.90 -17.42 -17.62
CA ASN A 177 -0.61 -17.09 -18.21
C ASN A 177 0.29 -16.26 -17.28
N GLU A 178 -0.13 -16.07 -16.01
CA GLU A 178 0.67 -15.34 -15.05
C GLU A 178 1.82 -16.18 -14.53
N THR A 179 3.01 -15.58 -14.47
CA THR A 179 4.26 -16.24 -14.02
C THR A 179 4.69 -15.82 -12.63
N SER A 180 4.12 -14.74 -12.10
CA SER A 180 4.38 -14.29 -10.74
C SER A 180 3.78 -15.27 -9.72
N ILE A 181 4.46 -15.44 -8.60
CA ILE A 181 4.05 -16.41 -7.57
C ILE A 181 2.87 -15.90 -6.77
N PHE A 182 2.90 -14.60 -6.44
CA PHE A 182 1.85 -13.91 -5.69
C PHE A 182 1.29 -12.77 -6.52
N VAL A 183 -0.03 -12.67 -6.56
CA VAL A 183 -0.71 -11.57 -7.22
C VAL A 183 -1.63 -10.86 -6.24
N SER A 184 -1.81 -9.56 -6.46
CA SER A 184 -2.79 -8.77 -5.73
C SER A 184 -3.58 -7.90 -6.69
N PHE A 185 -4.84 -7.65 -6.33
CA PHE A 185 -5.77 -6.77 -7.03
C PHE A 185 -6.04 -5.52 -6.19
N PRO A 186 -5.03 -4.66 -6.00
CA PRO A 186 -5.11 -3.58 -5.04
C PRO A 186 -6.27 -2.67 -5.40
N GLY A 187 -7.23 -2.76 -4.54
CA GLY A 187 -8.40 -1.96 -4.48
C GLY A 187 -9.51 -2.26 -5.42
N SER A 188 -10.70 -2.31 -4.85
CA SER A 188 -11.94 -2.31 -5.59
C SER A 188 -12.20 -0.92 -6.22
N PHE A 189 -12.70 -0.91 -7.46
CA PHE A 189 -13.18 0.29 -8.14
C PHE A 189 -14.63 0.54 -7.74
N ASN A 190 -14.82 1.25 -6.66
CA ASN A 190 -16.09 1.89 -6.37
C ASN A 190 -15.88 3.41 -6.25
N LEU A 191 -16.97 4.17 -6.33
CA LEU A 191 -16.96 5.61 -6.16
C LEU A 191 -16.28 6.03 -4.84
N GLN A 192 -16.49 5.27 -3.78
CA GLN A 192 -15.92 5.51 -2.46
C GLN A 192 -14.39 5.47 -2.48
N ARG A 193 -13.78 4.58 -3.26
CA ARG A 193 -12.33 4.50 -3.37
C ARG A 193 -11.74 5.59 -4.25
N THR A 194 -12.39 5.92 -5.37
CA THR A 194 -11.97 7.07 -6.20
C THR A 194 -11.99 8.35 -5.37
N TYR A 195 -13.02 8.53 -4.57
CA TYR A 195 -13.14 9.63 -3.63
C TYR A 195 -12.01 9.62 -2.59
N ARG A 196 -11.77 8.47 -1.94
CA ARG A 196 -10.70 8.30 -0.97
C ARG A 196 -9.31 8.57 -1.59
N ALA A 197 -9.04 8.05 -2.78
CA ALA A 197 -7.79 8.30 -3.48
C ALA A 197 -7.61 9.79 -3.81
N LEU A 198 -8.65 10.49 -4.27
CA LEU A 198 -8.60 11.93 -4.49
C LEU A 198 -8.24 12.70 -3.22
N PHE A 199 -8.82 12.35 -2.07
CA PHE A 199 -8.49 13.00 -0.81
C PHE A 199 -7.08 12.66 -0.34
N GLU A 200 -6.65 11.41 -0.46
CA GLU A 200 -5.32 10.96 -0.07
C GLU A 200 -4.22 11.65 -0.90
N TYR A 201 -4.43 11.81 -2.20
CA TYR A 201 -3.48 12.52 -3.07
C TYR A 201 -3.59 14.04 -2.97
N ALA A 202 -4.78 14.57 -2.77
CA ALA A 202 -5.02 16.02 -2.70
C ALA A 202 -4.25 16.69 -1.55
N GLN A 203 -4.03 16.00 -0.42
CA GLN A 203 -3.27 16.53 0.71
C GLN A 203 -1.84 16.95 0.33
N PHE A 204 -1.19 16.29 -0.63
CA PHE A 204 0.17 16.62 -1.07
C PHE A 204 0.22 17.87 -1.98
N TYR A 205 -0.94 18.30 -2.46
CA TYR A 205 -1.11 19.48 -3.30
C TYR A 205 -1.80 20.61 -2.56
N LEU A 206 -1.69 20.65 -1.23
CA LEU A 206 -2.38 21.63 -0.40
C LEU A 206 -2.15 23.06 -0.91
N VAL A 207 -0.89 23.47 -1.10
CA VAL A 207 -0.56 24.83 -1.53
C VAL A 207 -1.04 25.11 -2.97
N PRO A 208 -0.67 24.32 -3.99
CA PRO A 208 -1.20 24.53 -5.34
C PRO A 208 -2.72 24.44 -5.40
N GLY A 209 -3.31 23.48 -4.66
CA GLY A 209 -4.76 23.31 -4.58
C GLY A 209 -5.48 24.53 -4.01
N LEU A 210 -4.96 25.13 -2.95
CA LEU A 210 -5.49 26.35 -2.37
C LEU A 210 -5.41 27.54 -3.35
N ILE A 211 -4.29 27.70 -4.04
CA ILE A 211 -4.12 28.75 -5.05
C ILE A 211 -5.18 28.60 -6.15
N ILE A 212 -5.33 27.40 -6.70
CA ILE A 212 -6.33 27.12 -7.74
C ILE A 212 -7.75 27.35 -7.20
N ALA A 213 -8.04 26.90 -5.98
CA ALA A 213 -9.35 27.10 -5.35
C ALA A 213 -9.69 28.58 -5.19
N LEU A 214 -8.72 29.40 -4.76
CA LEU A 214 -8.90 30.86 -4.62
C LEU A 214 -9.12 31.53 -5.98
N LEU A 215 -8.39 31.12 -7.02
CA LEU A 215 -8.58 31.61 -8.37
C LEU A 215 -9.99 31.30 -8.92
N ILE A 216 -10.43 30.05 -8.76
CA ILE A 216 -11.78 29.61 -9.16
C ILE A 216 -12.83 30.42 -8.40
N LEU A 217 -12.67 30.56 -7.09
CA LEU A 217 -13.60 31.32 -6.26
C LEU A 217 -13.67 32.79 -6.72
N PHE A 218 -12.53 33.45 -6.98
CA PHE A 218 -12.47 34.79 -7.51
C PHE A 218 -13.23 34.93 -8.83
N LEU A 219 -13.04 33.99 -9.76
CA LEU A 219 -13.75 33.98 -11.04
C LEU A 219 -15.26 33.81 -10.86
N LEU A 220 -15.70 32.89 -10.00
CA LEU A 220 -17.11 32.68 -9.72
C LEU A 220 -17.78 33.90 -9.14
N ILE A 221 -17.12 34.63 -8.22
CA ILE A 221 -17.62 35.90 -7.64
C ILE A 221 -17.67 36.97 -8.72
N LYS A 222 -16.59 37.11 -9.50
CA LYS A 222 -16.53 38.10 -10.58
C LYS A 222 -17.67 37.92 -11.59
N PHE A 223 -18.03 36.72 -11.93
CA PHE A 223 -19.14 36.41 -12.84
C PHE A 223 -20.49 36.27 -12.14
N LYS A 224 -20.60 36.63 -10.84
CA LYS A 224 -21.84 36.66 -10.04
C LYS A 224 -22.48 35.27 -9.81
N TYR A 225 -21.71 34.19 -9.85
CA TYR A 225 -22.18 32.83 -9.52
C TYR A 225 -22.13 32.58 -8.00
N TYR A 226 -22.86 33.36 -7.22
CA TYR A 226 -22.76 33.40 -5.75
C TYR A 226 -23.11 32.05 -5.10
N ILE A 227 -24.19 31.39 -5.54
CA ILE A 227 -24.60 30.09 -4.99
C ILE A 227 -23.51 29.04 -5.23
N THR A 228 -22.98 28.99 -6.48
CA THR A 228 -21.88 28.07 -6.84
C THR A 228 -20.63 28.37 -6.03
N SER A 229 -20.35 29.65 -5.76
CA SER A 229 -19.22 30.07 -4.90
C SER A 229 -19.36 29.55 -3.46
N CYS A 230 -20.57 29.62 -2.90
CA CYS A 230 -20.84 29.11 -1.55
C CYS A 230 -20.67 27.59 -1.48
N ILE A 231 -21.19 26.85 -2.46
CA ILE A 231 -21.05 25.38 -2.54
C ILE A 231 -19.56 25.02 -2.68
N PHE A 232 -18.83 25.72 -3.54
CA PHE A 232 -17.40 25.48 -3.74
C PHE A 232 -16.58 25.74 -2.48
N MET A 233 -16.87 26.84 -1.76
CA MET A 233 -16.23 27.12 -0.46
C MET A 233 -16.51 26.03 0.56
N LEU A 234 -17.74 25.56 0.65
CA LEU A 234 -18.10 24.48 1.58
C LEU A 234 -17.31 23.20 1.28
N ILE A 235 -17.21 22.82 0.00
CA ILE A 235 -16.41 21.66 -0.43
C ILE A 235 -14.94 21.84 -0.07
N ALA A 236 -14.37 23.02 -0.31
CA ALA A 236 -12.96 23.31 0.01
C ALA A 236 -12.70 23.26 1.53
N ILE A 237 -13.62 23.75 2.34
CA ILE A 237 -13.54 23.68 3.80
C ILE A 237 -13.60 22.22 4.27
N ILE A 238 -14.57 21.42 3.78
CA ILE A 238 -14.67 20.00 4.11
C ILE A 238 -13.37 19.27 3.72
N TRP A 239 -12.82 19.57 2.55
CA TRP A 239 -11.55 19.00 2.11
C TRP A 239 -10.41 19.34 3.07
N LEU A 240 -10.24 20.60 3.46
CA LEU A 240 -9.19 21.04 4.39
C LEU A 240 -9.27 20.32 5.76
N PHE A 241 -10.48 20.13 6.29
CA PHE A 241 -10.66 19.41 7.57
C PHE A 241 -10.35 17.92 7.50
N ASN A 242 -10.36 17.31 6.30
CA ASN A 242 -10.07 15.89 6.11
C ASN A 242 -8.62 15.58 5.73
N ILE A 243 -7.76 16.59 5.57
CA ILE A 243 -6.35 16.38 5.25
C ILE A 243 -5.60 15.77 6.42
N ASP A 244 -4.86 14.70 6.16
CA ASP A 244 -3.90 14.15 7.12
C ASP A 244 -2.57 14.92 7.03
N TYR A 245 -2.47 16.01 7.76
CA TYR A 245 -1.28 16.85 7.80
C TYR A 245 -0.03 16.10 8.29
N SER A 246 -0.18 15.00 9.00
CA SER A 246 0.95 14.21 9.48
C SER A 246 1.75 13.52 8.38
N CYS A 247 1.18 13.44 7.17
CA CYS A 247 1.84 12.88 6.00
C CYS A 247 2.54 13.94 5.12
N ILE A 248 2.39 15.24 5.43
CA ILE A 248 2.98 16.33 4.63
C ILE A 248 4.40 16.64 5.08
N THR A 249 4.72 16.44 6.35
CA THR A 249 6.04 16.63 6.97
C THR A 249 6.87 15.37 6.87
#